data_1a3954b96701ae9ea0302392109aac85
#
_entry.id   1a3954b96701ae9ea0302392109aac85
#
_cell.length_a   1.000
_cell.length_b   1.000
_cell.length_c   1.000
_cell.angle_alpha   90.00
_cell.angle_beta   90.00
_cell.angle_gamma   90.00
#
_symmetry.space_group_name_H-M   'P 1'
#
loop_
_entity.id
_entity.type
_entity.pdbx_description
1 polymer ?
#
loop_
_entity_poly.entity_id
_entity_poly.type
_entity_poly.pdbx_seq_one_letter_code
_entity_poly.pdbx_strand_id
1 'polypeptide(L)'
;MAIKQKLHKFVPFILLDFMNFDKIQYICPWIEHKKGDCNMRNVTDEFVKFALEYADYDKIPAEVIHESKRVLLDGLGNALGGIASDKGKIGIMFARRQGGNGAASLIGVGGKSSAAVAAFCNAELWNGLDMDPVPHVPPIVIPAILAVAEERGSTGKELLAALCVGQEVARRLSRVLLSIMTKSIMKYGKTPDFFGNSNEHIIGAAVGCGMLMKLNEKQMRNAIGIAAYYCSLGVCRDWESTSPKSMIKYVPVSWMAQGAVQAAEMAELGYTGNEYTLDSEYGFPHIYCREPDVWDPEKVVEELGSRWFFTEYHYKPYPVCRYLHSVLDAFAILQEKYHFSPEQIEAIDCHTAAFVANPDQYSVANQVDVQFSGPIAMALEAFGYKPGPAWQDKIALNDPRLLAFAKKVTMHVAPEYAELRRKDPLSWYGRVEVTVGGQVYTESVDYSRGTNKDGYRLTDEEIQDRFRLGANCILPDYKAEKVIAETARLENAASLTALFENLCL
;
A
#
# COMPACT_ATOMS: atom_id res chain seq x y z
N MET A 1 29.56 -44.63 35.77
CA MET A 1 30.17 -44.82 34.44
C MET A 1 29.14 -44.75 33.30
N ALA A 2 27.86 -44.93 33.52
CA ALA A 2 26.82 -44.95 32.48
C ALA A 2 26.24 -43.58 32.06
N ILE A 3 26.54 -42.50 32.78
CA ILE A 3 26.06 -41.16 32.49
C ILE A 3 26.98 -40.38 31.54
N LYS A 4 28.29 -40.75 31.49
CA LYS A 4 29.26 -40.12 30.57
C LYS A 4 29.13 -40.53 29.10
N GLN A 5 28.48 -41.64 28.79
CA GLN A 5 28.32 -42.11 27.40
C GLN A 5 27.07 -41.59 26.69
N LYS A 6 26.10 -41.00 27.41
CA LYS A 6 24.89 -40.41 26.81
C LYS A 6 25.03 -38.95 26.48
N LEU A 7 25.99 -38.23 27.04
CA LEU A 7 26.25 -36.80 26.76
C LEU A 7 27.06 -36.54 25.48
N HIS A 8 27.74 -37.56 24.95
CA HIS A 8 28.55 -37.42 23.74
C HIS A 8 27.75 -37.42 22.41
N LYS A 9 26.42 -37.65 22.47
CA LYS A 9 25.58 -37.67 21.26
C LYS A 9 24.76 -36.41 21.02
N PHE A 10 24.77 -35.46 21.96
CA PHE A 10 23.89 -34.28 21.85
C PHE A 10 24.61 -32.91 21.96
N VAL A 11 25.92 -32.87 22.11
CA VAL A 11 26.69 -31.62 22.16
C VAL A 11 28.00 -31.76 21.38
N PRO A 12 27.97 -31.73 20.05
CA PRO A 12 29.23 -31.67 19.30
C PRO A 12 29.65 -30.28 18.82
N PHE A 13 29.08 -29.17 19.32
CA PHE A 13 29.35 -27.87 18.67
C PHE A 13 29.73 -26.69 19.57
N ILE A 14 29.80 -26.82 20.88
CA ILE A 14 30.07 -25.67 21.75
C ILE A 14 31.28 -25.75 22.67
N LEU A 15 32.01 -26.87 22.74
CA LEU A 15 33.12 -27.03 23.72
C LEU A 15 34.36 -27.79 23.18
N LEU A 16 34.77 -27.50 21.97
CA LEU A 16 36.07 -27.89 21.50
C LEU A 16 36.71 -26.71 20.77
N ASP A 17 37.83 -26.27 21.32
CA ASP A 17 38.78 -25.29 20.79
C ASP A 17 38.71 -23.85 21.24
N PHE A 18 38.88 -23.65 22.56
CA PHE A 18 39.45 -22.38 23.02
C PHE A 18 41.01 -22.34 22.92
N MET A 19 41.61 -23.25 22.21
CA MET A 19 43.08 -23.32 22.09
C MET A 19 43.53 -23.72 20.68
N ASN A 20 43.22 -22.99 19.65
CA ASN A 20 44.04 -22.86 18.43
C ASN A 20 43.35 -21.93 17.41
N PHE A 21 43.69 -20.67 17.44
CA PHE A 21 43.19 -19.67 16.49
C PHE A 21 43.64 -19.93 15.04
N ASP A 22 44.62 -20.75 14.80
CA ASP A 22 45.20 -21.02 13.46
C ASP A 22 44.41 -22.07 12.65
N LYS A 23 43.39 -22.72 13.22
CA LYS A 23 42.57 -23.72 12.52
C LYS A 23 41.14 -23.29 12.22
N ILE A 24 40.78 -22.06 12.53
CA ILE A 24 39.42 -21.52 12.25
C ILE A 24 39.21 -21.30 10.75
N GLN A 25 40.27 -21.21 9.96
CA GLN A 25 40.19 -21.05 8.49
C GLN A 25 39.55 -22.22 7.73
N TYR A 26 39.41 -23.41 8.35
CA TYR A 26 38.89 -24.60 7.68
C TYR A 26 37.42 -24.94 8.00
N ILE A 27 36.75 -24.18 8.88
CA ILE A 27 35.36 -24.49 9.33
C ILE A 27 34.34 -23.53 8.76
N CYS A 28 34.74 -22.42 8.17
CA CYS A 28 33.82 -21.47 7.56
C CYS A 28 34.28 -21.13 6.13
N PRO A 29 33.87 -21.90 5.10
CA PRO A 29 34.13 -21.55 3.69
C PRO A 29 33.47 -20.23 3.27
N TRP A 30 32.75 -19.57 4.18
CA TRP A 30 31.93 -18.41 3.96
C TRP A 30 32.62 -17.06 4.17
N ILE A 31 33.92 -17.02 4.49
CA ILE A 31 34.66 -15.76 4.76
C ILE A 31 35.49 -15.28 3.55
N GLU A 32 35.43 -15.92 2.42
CA GLU A 32 35.83 -15.24 1.19
C GLU A 32 34.67 -14.37 0.72
N HIS A 33 34.59 -13.17 1.27
CA HIS A 33 33.97 -12.08 0.52
C HIS A 33 34.67 -12.03 -0.85
N LYS A 34 34.10 -12.65 -1.87
CA LYS A 34 34.33 -12.16 -3.22
C LYS A 34 33.98 -10.69 -3.16
N LYS A 35 34.98 -9.81 -3.21
CA LYS A 35 34.80 -8.43 -3.64
C LYS A 35 34.08 -8.57 -4.97
N GLY A 36 32.76 -8.48 -4.95
CA GLY A 36 31.94 -8.43 -6.14
C GLY A 36 32.51 -7.37 -7.05
N ASP A 37 32.40 -7.55 -8.32
CA ASP A 37 32.84 -6.63 -9.34
C ASP A 37 32.51 -5.19 -8.91
N CYS A 38 33.54 -4.36 -8.87
CA CYS A 38 33.55 -3.00 -8.31
C CYS A 38 32.70 -2.00 -9.12
N ASN A 39 31.70 -2.46 -9.91
CA ASN A 39 30.89 -1.65 -10.82
C ASN A 39 29.37 -1.78 -10.62
N MET A 40 28.85 -2.64 -9.74
CA MET A 40 27.40 -2.63 -9.48
C MET A 40 27.05 -1.50 -8.51
N ARG A 41 26.02 -0.72 -8.85
CA ARG A 41 25.48 0.32 -7.97
C ARG A 41 24.96 -0.33 -6.69
N ASN A 42 25.34 0.24 -5.56
CA ASN A 42 24.85 -0.16 -4.25
C ASN A 42 23.51 0.56 -3.99
N VAL A 43 22.41 -0.19 -4.02
CA VAL A 43 21.04 0.35 -3.85
C VAL A 43 20.88 1.06 -2.51
N THR A 44 21.43 0.50 -1.43
CA THR A 44 21.35 1.10 -0.10
C THR A 44 22.02 2.46 -0.06
N ASP A 45 23.25 2.57 -0.58
CA ASP A 45 23.97 3.85 -0.61
C ASP A 45 23.31 4.88 -1.51
N GLU A 46 22.77 4.46 -2.65
CA GLU A 46 22.02 5.38 -3.54
C GLU A 46 20.75 5.91 -2.85
N PHE A 47 20.00 5.08 -2.13
CA PHE A 47 18.83 5.53 -1.36
C PHE A 47 19.21 6.45 -0.21
N VAL A 48 20.34 6.19 0.49
CA VAL A 48 20.83 7.07 1.56
C VAL A 48 21.22 8.42 1.01
N LYS A 49 22.01 8.47 -0.08
CA LYS A 49 22.38 9.73 -0.76
C LYS A 49 21.15 10.50 -1.22
N PHE A 50 20.20 9.81 -1.85
CA PHE A 50 18.94 10.38 -2.31
C PHE A 50 18.15 11.00 -1.15
N ALA A 51 18.01 10.30 -0.03
CA ALA A 51 17.30 10.80 1.13
C ALA A 51 17.97 12.04 1.74
N LEU A 52 19.30 12.06 1.83
CA LEU A 52 20.05 13.20 2.36
C LEU A 52 20.04 14.40 1.42
N GLU A 53 20.10 14.16 0.12
CA GLU A 53 20.07 15.23 -0.89
C GLU A 53 18.71 15.92 -0.93
N TYR A 54 17.62 15.12 -0.99
CA TYR A 54 16.25 15.62 -1.10
C TYR A 54 15.58 15.89 0.27
N ALA A 55 16.34 15.84 1.36
CA ALA A 55 15.95 16.50 2.61
C ALA A 55 15.85 18.03 2.44
N ASP A 56 16.55 18.58 1.46
CA ASP A 56 16.37 19.95 0.98
C ASP A 56 15.13 20.01 0.06
N TYR A 57 14.00 20.48 0.61
CA TYR A 57 12.73 20.64 -0.10
C TYR A 57 12.87 21.39 -1.43
N ASP A 58 13.73 22.42 -1.48
CA ASP A 58 13.84 23.30 -2.64
C ASP A 58 14.51 22.61 -3.86
N LYS A 59 15.04 21.39 -3.68
CA LYS A 59 15.55 20.54 -4.77
C LYS A 59 14.47 19.65 -5.41
N ILE A 60 13.31 19.50 -4.78
CA ILE A 60 12.25 18.61 -5.28
C ILE A 60 11.43 19.36 -6.34
N PRO A 61 11.18 18.75 -7.52
CA PRO A 61 10.38 19.39 -8.57
C PRO A 61 8.96 19.74 -8.09
N ALA A 62 8.44 20.88 -8.54
CA ALA A 62 7.14 21.40 -8.10
C ALA A 62 5.97 20.44 -8.40
N GLU A 63 6.01 19.76 -9.54
CA GLU A 63 5.02 18.75 -9.92
C GLU A 63 5.04 17.51 -9.01
N VAL A 64 6.22 17.15 -8.49
CA VAL A 64 6.38 16.05 -7.52
C VAL A 64 5.77 16.43 -6.17
N ILE A 65 6.04 17.64 -5.71
CA ILE A 65 5.43 18.22 -4.51
C ILE A 65 3.90 18.28 -4.66
N HIS A 66 3.43 18.73 -5.81
CA HIS A 66 2.00 18.83 -6.10
C HIS A 66 1.32 17.44 -6.00
N GLU A 67 1.89 16.42 -6.65
CA GLU A 67 1.33 15.06 -6.59
C GLU A 67 1.40 14.49 -5.16
N SER A 68 2.47 14.77 -4.39
CA SER A 68 2.56 14.36 -2.98
C SER A 68 1.43 14.94 -2.13
N LYS A 69 1.05 16.22 -2.35
CA LYS A 69 -0.10 16.85 -1.69
C LYS A 69 -1.42 16.18 -2.09
N ARG A 70 -1.59 15.84 -3.36
CA ARG A 70 -2.77 15.12 -3.87
C ARG A 70 -2.96 13.77 -3.19
N VAL A 71 -1.88 12.98 -3.14
CA VAL A 71 -1.87 11.66 -2.49
C VAL A 71 -2.13 11.78 -0.99
N LEU A 72 -1.54 12.79 -0.34
CA LEU A 72 -1.79 13.07 1.08
C LEU A 72 -3.27 13.40 1.32
N LEU A 73 -3.85 14.32 0.56
CA LEU A 73 -5.26 14.73 0.72
C LEU A 73 -6.22 13.57 0.48
N ASP A 74 -6.04 12.81 -0.61
CA ASP A 74 -6.82 11.61 -0.91
C ASP A 74 -6.80 10.61 0.25
N GLY A 75 -5.61 10.36 0.77
CA GLY A 75 -5.43 9.41 1.85
C GLY A 75 -5.98 9.87 3.20
N LEU A 76 -5.91 11.16 3.51
CA LEU A 76 -6.57 11.71 4.71
C LEU A 76 -8.09 11.50 4.64
N GLY A 77 -8.69 11.68 3.46
CA GLY A 77 -10.10 11.35 3.22
C GLY A 77 -10.39 9.87 3.42
N ASN A 78 -9.53 9.00 2.91
CA ASN A 78 -9.64 7.55 3.10
C ASN A 78 -9.53 7.17 4.59
N ALA A 79 -8.64 7.80 5.36
CA ALA A 79 -8.49 7.55 6.79
C ALA A 79 -9.75 7.97 7.58
N LEU A 80 -10.29 9.16 7.30
CA LEU A 80 -11.51 9.64 7.95
C LEU A 80 -12.71 8.75 7.64
N GLY A 81 -12.93 8.39 6.38
CA GLY A 81 -13.97 7.44 5.98
C GLY A 81 -13.77 6.03 6.55
N GLY A 82 -12.51 5.62 6.69
CA GLY A 82 -12.12 4.31 7.23
C GLY A 82 -12.46 4.10 8.71
N ILE A 83 -12.75 5.16 9.47
CA ILE A 83 -13.21 5.08 10.86
C ILE A 83 -14.49 4.24 10.98
N ALA A 84 -15.35 4.28 9.98
CA ALA A 84 -16.59 3.50 9.94
C ALA A 84 -16.34 2.00 9.70
N SER A 85 -15.20 1.62 9.13
CA SER A 85 -14.87 0.23 8.83
C SER A 85 -14.63 -0.61 10.09
N ASP A 86 -14.86 -1.92 10.00
CA ASP A 86 -14.57 -2.83 11.12
C ASP A 86 -13.05 -2.86 11.41
N LYS A 87 -12.23 -2.81 10.36
CA LYS A 87 -10.78 -2.75 10.43
C LYS A 87 -10.31 -1.48 11.16
N GLY A 88 -10.83 -0.32 10.78
CA GLY A 88 -10.53 0.96 11.43
C GLY A 88 -10.93 0.99 12.90
N LYS A 89 -12.14 0.49 13.24
CA LYS A 89 -12.60 0.38 14.65
C LYS A 89 -11.65 -0.46 15.50
N ILE A 90 -11.17 -1.58 14.97
CA ILE A 90 -10.21 -2.44 15.67
C ILE A 90 -8.87 -1.72 15.83
N GLY A 91 -8.38 -1.03 14.80
CA GLY A 91 -7.16 -0.21 14.88
C GLY A 91 -7.23 0.85 15.96
N ILE A 92 -8.36 1.57 16.06
CA ILE A 92 -8.63 2.55 17.12
C ILE A 92 -8.62 1.90 18.51
N MET A 93 -9.35 0.79 18.67
CA MET A 93 -9.40 0.08 19.95
C MET A 93 -8.02 -0.43 20.38
N PHE A 94 -7.23 -0.94 19.44
CA PHE A 94 -5.86 -1.36 19.70
C PHE A 94 -5.01 -0.19 20.17
N ALA A 95 -4.99 0.94 19.44
CA ALA A 95 -4.21 2.11 19.79
C ALA A 95 -4.57 2.64 21.20
N ARG A 96 -5.87 2.70 21.52
CA ARG A 96 -6.34 3.11 22.88
C ARG A 96 -5.87 2.16 23.96
N ARG A 97 -5.79 0.85 23.71
CA ARG A 97 -5.29 -0.15 24.67
C ARG A 97 -3.79 -0.05 24.90
N GLN A 98 -3.03 0.32 23.87
CA GLN A 98 -1.59 0.54 24.03
C GLN A 98 -1.30 1.73 24.95
N GLY A 99 -2.24 2.67 25.05
CA GLY A 99 -2.07 3.90 25.83
C GLY A 99 -0.96 4.77 25.26
N GLY A 100 -0.40 5.60 26.09
CA GLY A 100 0.84 6.30 25.75
C GLY A 100 0.76 7.81 25.92
N ASN A 101 1.88 8.38 26.36
CA ASN A 101 2.14 9.80 26.42
C ASN A 101 2.90 10.18 25.15
N GLY A 102 2.22 10.19 24.01
CA GLY A 102 2.84 10.58 22.76
C GLY A 102 2.29 11.90 22.25
N ALA A 103 2.90 12.40 21.18
CA ALA A 103 2.52 13.64 20.53
C ALA A 103 1.83 13.42 19.16
N ALA A 104 1.73 12.17 18.68
CA ALA A 104 1.14 11.85 17.40
C ALA A 104 -0.36 11.58 17.47
N SER A 105 -1.14 12.24 16.61
CA SER A 105 -2.61 12.22 16.60
C SER A 105 -3.19 10.93 16.00
N LEU A 106 -4.29 10.47 16.60
CA LEU A 106 -5.17 9.47 15.98
C LEU A 106 -6.18 10.22 15.08
N ILE A 107 -5.98 10.13 13.77
CA ILE A 107 -6.74 10.90 12.77
C ILE A 107 -8.25 10.67 12.92
N GLY A 108 -9.02 11.74 12.99
CA GLY A 108 -10.49 11.74 13.10
C GLY A 108 -11.06 11.25 14.43
N VAL A 109 -10.24 10.64 15.28
CA VAL A 109 -10.72 9.97 16.51
C VAL A 109 -10.50 10.83 17.75
N GLY A 110 -9.53 11.74 17.66
CA GLY A 110 -9.04 12.50 18.80
C GLY A 110 -8.16 11.67 19.74
N GLY A 111 -7.33 12.39 20.51
CA GLY A 111 -6.30 11.80 21.35
C GLY A 111 -4.98 11.58 20.62
N LYS A 112 -3.94 11.35 21.43
CA LYS A 112 -2.57 11.19 20.96
C LYS A 112 -1.94 9.93 21.50
N SER A 113 -0.95 9.39 20.79
CA SER A 113 -0.17 8.23 21.20
C SER A 113 1.30 8.41 20.76
N SER A 114 2.16 7.42 20.99
CA SER A 114 3.49 7.40 20.38
C SER A 114 3.38 7.36 18.85
N ALA A 115 4.38 7.87 18.13
CA ALA A 115 4.37 7.86 16.68
C ALA A 115 4.14 6.45 16.11
N ALA A 116 4.76 5.43 16.67
CA ALA A 116 4.61 4.04 16.24
C ALA A 116 3.15 3.52 16.37
N VAL A 117 2.48 3.80 17.49
CA VAL A 117 1.09 3.38 17.71
C VAL A 117 0.10 4.21 16.88
N ALA A 118 0.36 5.51 16.72
CA ALA A 118 -0.45 6.37 15.85
C ALA A 118 -0.31 5.94 14.38
N ALA A 119 0.90 5.61 13.92
CA ALA A 119 1.14 5.07 12.59
C ALA A 119 0.33 3.78 12.35
N PHE A 120 0.33 2.85 13.33
CA PHE A 120 -0.49 1.63 13.27
C PHE A 120 -1.97 1.96 13.06
N CYS A 121 -2.55 2.78 13.94
CA CYS A 121 -3.96 3.14 13.89
C CYS A 121 -4.32 3.80 12.57
N ASN A 122 -3.57 4.85 12.21
CA ASN A 122 -3.84 5.65 11.03
C ASN A 122 -3.69 4.84 9.73
N ALA A 123 -2.79 3.84 9.67
CA ALA A 123 -2.67 2.94 8.54
C ALA A 123 -3.89 2.00 8.38
N GLU A 124 -4.44 1.49 9.48
CA GLU A 124 -5.69 0.72 9.46
C GLU A 124 -6.88 1.55 8.96
N LEU A 125 -6.95 2.82 9.40
CA LEU A 125 -7.95 3.76 8.92
C LEU A 125 -7.78 4.02 7.41
N TRP A 126 -6.55 4.28 6.96
CA TRP A 126 -6.21 4.60 5.58
C TRP A 126 -6.60 3.51 4.59
N ASN A 127 -6.36 2.25 4.96
CA ASN A 127 -6.66 1.09 4.11
C ASN A 127 -8.06 0.49 4.37
N GLY A 128 -8.83 1.05 5.31
CA GLY A 128 -10.10 0.50 5.76
C GLY A 128 -11.13 0.30 4.66
N LEU A 129 -11.20 1.20 3.69
CA LEU A 129 -12.17 1.21 2.59
C LEU A 129 -11.63 0.65 1.27
N ASP A 130 -10.36 0.27 1.18
CA ASP A 130 -9.71 -0.14 -0.07
C ASP A 130 -9.74 0.93 -1.18
N MET A 131 -9.73 2.21 -0.81
CA MET A 131 -9.75 3.35 -1.73
C MET A 131 -8.38 3.99 -1.97
N ASP A 132 -7.34 3.52 -1.29
CA ASP A 132 -5.98 4.00 -1.45
C ASP A 132 -5.43 3.73 -2.87
N PRO A 133 -4.59 4.63 -3.40
CA PRO A 133 -4.03 4.47 -4.74
C PRO A 133 -3.20 3.20 -4.92
N VAL A 134 -3.15 2.69 -6.15
CA VAL A 134 -2.34 1.52 -6.51
C VAL A 134 -1.05 1.94 -7.21
N PRO A 135 0.06 1.23 -6.90
CA PRO A 135 0.21 0.17 -5.89
C PRO A 135 0.06 0.74 -4.47
N HIS A 136 -0.32 -0.08 -3.51
CA HIS A 136 -0.72 0.30 -2.15
C HIS A 136 0.45 0.83 -1.27
N VAL A 137 1.21 1.81 -1.79
CA VAL A 137 2.32 2.49 -1.08
C VAL A 137 1.80 3.43 0.01
N PRO A 138 0.81 4.31 -0.28
CA PRO A 138 0.40 5.36 0.63
C PRO A 138 -0.04 4.87 2.02
N PRO A 139 -0.82 3.78 2.19
CA PRO A 139 -1.32 3.36 3.50
C PRO A 139 -0.24 2.86 4.46
N ILE A 140 0.96 2.56 3.98
CA ILE A 140 2.10 2.18 4.81
C ILE A 140 3.02 3.37 5.06
N VAL A 141 3.37 4.10 4.00
CA VAL A 141 4.40 5.13 4.03
C VAL A 141 3.89 6.41 4.70
N ILE A 142 2.71 6.89 4.30
CA ILE A 142 2.25 8.21 4.74
C ILE A 142 1.87 8.24 6.23
N PRO A 143 1.11 7.28 6.79
CA PRO A 143 0.79 7.28 8.22
C PRO A 143 2.01 7.23 9.12
N ALA A 144 3.06 6.48 8.74
CA ALA A 144 4.32 6.43 9.47
C ALA A 144 5.02 7.79 9.50
N ILE A 145 5.19 8.41 8.33
CA ILE A 145 5.86 9.72 8.20
C ILE A 145 5.06 10.82 8.89
N LEU A 146 3.72 10.85 8.74
CA LEU A 146 2.85 11.83 9.40
C LEU A 146 2.97 11.78 10.92
N ALA A 147 2.95 10.57 11.50
CA ALA A 147 3.05 10.39 12.94
C ALA A 147 4.40 10.90 13.48
N VAL A 148 5.50 10.60 12.80
CA VAL A 148 6.83 11.11 13.14
C VAL A 148 6.93 12.63 12.94
N ALA A 149 6.37 13.15 11.85
CA ALA A 149 6.40 14.59 11.57
C ALA A 149 5.68 15.40 12.67
N GLU A 150 4.54 14.94 13.15
CA GLU A 150 3.83 15.58 14.25
C GLU A 150 4.63 15.49 15.55
N GLU A 151 5.11 14.28 15.89
CA GLU A 151 5.88 14.06 17.13
C GLU A 151 7.14 14.90 17.19
N ARG A 152 7.84 15.07 16.07
CA ARG A 152 9.09 15.85 15.96
C ARG A 152 8.87 17.34 15.75
N GLY A 153 7.61 17.80 15.62
CA GLY A 153 7.30 19.20 15.37
C GLY A 153 7.82 19.71 14.02
N SER A 154 7.81 18.86 13.00
CA SER A 154 8.34 19.17 11.67
C SER A 154 7.56 20.28 10.99
N THR A 155 8.25 21.02 10.10
CA THR A 155 7.63 21.98 9.19
C THR A 155 6.93 21.27 8.03
N GLY A 156 6.07 22.00 7.32
CA GLY A 156 5.41 21.46 6.12
C GLY A 156 6.40 21.11 5.00
N LYS A 157 7.49 21.87 4.83
CA LYS A 157 8.56 21.54 3.86
C LYS A 157 9.25 20.23 4.21
N GLU A 158 9.60 20.02 5.48
CA GLU A 158 10.22 18.77 5.94
C GLU A 158 9.30 17.58 5.75
N LEU A 159 8.01 17.73 6.08
CA LEU A 159 7.01 16.67 5.85
C LEU A 159 6.91 16.34 4.36
N LEU A 160 6.75 17.33 3.48
CA LEU A 160 6.64 17.10 2.03
C LEU A 160 7.88 16.42 1.46
N ALA A 161 9.07 16.85 1.87
CA ALA A 161 10.33 16.20 1.45
C ALA A 161 10.37 14.72 1.86
N ALA A 162 10.04 14.42 3.12
CA ALA A 162 10.01 13.05 3.63
C ALA A 162 8.93 12.18 2.92
N LEU A 163 7.75 12.76 2.63
CA LEU A 163 6.69 12.07 1.88
C LEU A 163 7.12 11.76 0.45
N CYS A 164 7.74 12.71 -0.26
CA CYS A 164 8.20 12.48 -1.63
C CYS A 164 9.26 11.37 -1.68
N VAL A 165 10.28 11.46 -0.83
CA VAL A 165 11.39 10.49 -0.81
C VAL A 165 10.92 9.12 -0.32
N GLY A 166 10.15 9.06 0.76
CA GLY A 166 9.66 7.79 1.31
C GLY A 166 8.78 7.02 0.33
N GLN A 167 7.86 7.71 -0.34
CA GLN A 167 7.01 7.12 -1.38
C GLN A 167 7.83 6.68 -2.60
N GLU A 168 8.83 7.46 -3.01
CA GLU A 168 9.67 7.12 -4.15
C GLU A 168 10.50 5.87 -3.89
N VAL A 169 11.17 5.77 -2.73
CA VAL A 169 11.95 4.59 -2.36
C VAL A 169 11.05 3.34 -2.33
N ALA A 170 9.89 3.43 -1.69
CA ALA A 170 8.93 2.32 -1.67
C ALA A 170 8.47 1.93 -3.08
N ARG A 171 8.15 2.93 -3.91
CA ARG A 171 7.65 2.70 -5.28
C ARG A 171 8.70 2.05 -6.18
N ARG A 172 9.97 2.43 -6.03
CA ARG A 172 11.08 1.85 -6.79
C ARG A 172 11.29 0.38 -6.48
N LEU A 173 11.29 0.01 -5.21
CA LEU A 173 11.34 -1.38 -4.79
C LEU A 173 10.13 -2.17 -5.33
N SER A 174 8.94 -1.62 -5.19
CA SER A 174 7.70 -2.21 -5.70
C SER A 174 7.73 -2.46 -7.22
N ARG A 175 8.28 -1.54 -8.03
CA ARG A 175 8.38 -1.72 -9.49
C ARG A 175 9.16 -2.96 -9.87
N VAL A 176 10.28 -3.20 -9.20
CA VAL A 176 11.11 -4.37 -9.48
C VAL A 176 10.45 -5.63 -8.96
N LEU A 177 9.95 -5.62 -7.72
CA LEU A 177 9.35 -6.80 -7.09
C LEU A 177 8.03 -7.23 -7.76
N LEU A 178 7.17 -6.30 -8.20
CA LEU A 178 5.96 -6.63 -8.96
C LEU A 178 6.27 -7.28 -10.31
N SER A 179 7.47 -7.10 -10.86
CA SER A 179 7.90 -7.79 -12.08
C SER A 179 8.01 -9.31 -11.89
N ILE A 180 8.19 -9.79 -10.66
CA ILE A 180 8.20 -11.22 -10.29
C ILE A 180 6.90 -11.87 -10.73
N MET A 181 5.78 -11.22 -10.42
CA MET A 181 4.44 -11.71 -10.76
C MET A 181 4.29 -11.88 -12.27
N THR A 182 4.66 -10.84 -13.04
CA THR A 182 4.59 -10.89 -14.50
C THR A 182 5.49 -11.98 -15.08
N LYS A 183 6.74 -12.06 -14.63
CA LYS A 183 7.69 -13.09 -15.09
C LYS A 183 7.22 -14.52 -14.74
N SER A 184 6.68 -14.73 -13.54
CA SER A 184 6.15 -16.03 -13.13
C SER A 184 4.93 -16.44 -13.96
N ILE A 185 4.01 -15.53 -14.20
CA ILE A 185 2.85 -15.78 -15.08
C ILE A 185 3.31 -16.12 -16.50
N MET A 186 4.27 -15.38 -17.04
CA MET A 186 4.80 -15.63 -18.40
C MET A 186 5.56 -16.97 -18.50
N LYS A 187 6.33 -17.35 -17.46
CA LYS A 187 7.19 -18.54 -17.47
C LYS A 187 6.44 -19.82 -17.06
N TYR A 188 5.54 -19.71 -16.10
CA TYR A 188 4.89 -20.87 -15.48
C TYR A 188 3.36 -20.88 -15.61
N GLY A 189 2.75 -19.85 -16.21
CA GLY A 189 1.30 -19.72 -16.36
C GLY A 189 0.55 -19.47 -15.05
N LYS A 190 1.25 -19.15 -13.96
CA LYS A 190 0.67 -18.91 -12.63
C LYS A 190 1.45 -17.86 -11.86
N THR A 191 0.79 -17.24 -10.87
CA THR A 191 1.46 -16.39 -9.89
C THR A 191 2.44 -17.21 -9.03
N PRO A 192 3.51 -16.60 -8.48
CA PRO A 192 4.43 -17.29 -7.59
C PRO A 192 3.71 -17.85 -6.36
N ASP A 193 4.16 -18.99 -5.86
CA ASP A 193 3.61 -19.59 -4.63
C ASP A 193 3.96 -18.74 -3.39
N PHE A 194 5.12 -18.06 -3.42
CA PHE A 194 5.53 -17.08 -2.43
C PHE A 194 5.58 -15.70 -3.10
N PHE A 195 4.71 -14.82 -2.67
CA PHE A 195 4.57 -13.49 -3.26
C PHE A 195 4.08 -12.51 -2.19
N GLY A 196 4.82 -11.42 -2.01
CA GLY A 196 4.42 -10.30 -1.20
C GLY A 196 3.86 -9.18 -2.07
N ASN A 197 2.81 -8.55 -1.63
CA ASN A 197 2.28 -7.35 -2.24
C ASN A 197 2.43 -6.19 -1.25
N SER A 198 3.30 -5.24 -1.57
CA SER A 198 3.57 -4.05 -0.76
C SER A 198 4.40 -4.26 0.53
N ASN A 199 4.97 -5.44 0.74
CA ASN A 199 5.76 -5.74 1.94
C ASN A 199 7.05 -4.89 2.03
N GLU A 200 7.66 -4.55 0.89
CA GLU A 200 8.86 -3.72 0.75
C GLU A 200 8.63 -2.25 1.08
N HIS A 201 7.39 -1.78 1.14
CA HIS A 201 7.06 -0.37 1.37
C HIS A 201 7.49 0.12 2.76
N ILE A 202 7.67 -0.78 3.73
CA ILE A 202 8.24 -0.45 5.04
C ILE A 202 9.60 0.22 4.94
N ILE A 203 10.42 -0.13 3.93
CA ILE A 203 11.75 0.43 3.73
C ILE A 203 11.64 1.90 3.37
N GLY A 204 10.77 2.26 2.42
CA GLY A 204 10.54 3.66 2.06
C GLY A 204 9.93 4.47 3.21
N ALA A 205 9.01 3.87 3.98
CA ALA A 205 8.47 4.49 5.18
C ALA A 205 9.56 4.77 6.23
N ALA A 206 10.46 3.83 6.48
CA ALA A 206 11.57 4.00 7.42
C ALA A 206 12.56 5.08 6.95
N VAL A 207 12.82 5.18 5.64
CA VAL A 207 13.65 6.26 5.06
C VAL A 207 13.01 7.62 5.32
N GLY A 208 11.71 7.78 5.02
CA GLY A 208 11.01 9.04 5.29
C GLY A 208 10.97 9.41 6.77
N CYS A 209 10.72 8.44 7.66
CA CYS A 209 10.82 8.65 9.12
C CYS A 209 12.24 9.07 9.54
N GLY A 210 13.27 8.40 9.01
CA GLY A 210 14.67 8.70 9.27
C GLY A 210 15.08 10.10 8.83
N MET A 211 14.54 10.62 7.72
CA MET A 211 14.75 12.01 7.30
C MET A 211 14.24 13.00 8.34
N LEU A 212 13.04 12.79 8.87
CA LEU A 212 12.46 13.66 9.91
C LEU A 212 13.18 13.55 11.25
N MET A 213 13.76 12.39 11.57
CA MET A 213 14.62 12.18 12.74
C MET A 213 16.05 12.67 12.52
N LYS A 214 16.39 13.23 11.33
CA LYS A 214 17.72 13.73 10.96
C LYS A 214 18.82 12.68 11.10
N LEU A 215 18.52 11.42 10.73
CA LEU A 215 19.49 10.33 10.77
C LEU A 215 20.69 10.64 9.86
N ASN A 216 21.90 10.38 10.35
CA ASN A 216 23.10 10.42 9.51
C ASN A 216 23.16 9.20 8.57
N GLU A 217 24.12 9.18 7.63
CA GLU A 217 24.27 8.10 6.64
C GLU A 217 24.27 6.71 7.26
N LYS A 218 25.04 6.51 8.33
CA LYS A 218 25.17 5.21 8.99
C LYS A 218 23.86 4.80 9.66
N GLN A 219 23.22 5.72 10.36
CA GLN A 219 21.92 5.48 10.98
C GLN A 219 20.86 5.20 9.93
N MET A 220 20.86 5.89 8.79
CA MET A 220 19.92 5.64 7.69
C MET A 220 20.12 4.24 7.08
N ARG A 221 21.37 3.79 6.87
CA ARG A 221 21.65 2.40 6.45
C ARG A 221 21.10 1.40 7.45
N ASN A 222 21.30 1.65 8.75
CA ASN A 222 20.76 0.78 9.79
C ASN A 222 19.23 0.76 9.79
N ALA A 223 18.56 1.91 9.62
CA ALA A 223 17.10 1.99 9.52
C ALA A 223 16.56 1.17 8.34
N ILE A 224 17.18 1.27 7.16
CA ILE A 224 16.88 0.45 5.98
C ILE A 224 17.06 -1.04 6.31
N GLY A 225 18.18 -1.41 6.93
CA GLY A 225 18.48 -2.78 7.28
C GLY A 225 17.49 -3.37 8.29
N ILE A 226 17.12 -2.62 9.34
CA ILE A 226 16.13 -3.04 10.33
C ILE A 226 14.75 -3.17 9.68
N ALA A 227 14.34 -2.19 8.88
CA ALA A 227 13.06 -2.21 8.18
C ALA A 227 12.92 -3.42 7.26
N ALA A 228 13.98 -3.79 6.55
CA ALA A 228 13.99 -4.98 5.70
C ALA A 228 13.78 -6.28 6.49
N TYR A 229 14.29 -6.37 7.72
CA TYR A 229 14.04 -7.51 8.62
C TYR A 229 12.63 -7.52 9.22
N TYR A 230 11.99 -6.35 9.31
CA TYR A 230 10.61 -6.22 9.79
C TYR A 230 9.56 -6.44 8.68
N CYS A 231 9.99 -6.61 7.43
CA CYS A 231 9.07 -6.96 6.35
C CYS A 231 8.23 -8.18 6.72
N SER A 232 6.94 -8.10 6.49
CA SER A 232 6.04 -9.23 6.68
C SER A 232 6.30 -10.32 5.64
N LEU A 233 5.79 -11.53 5.90
CA LEU A 233 5.91 -12.65 4.98
C LEU A 233 5.13 -12.39 3.69
N GLY A 234 5.66 -12.87 2.58
CA GLY A 234 5.02 -12.81 1.26
C GLY A 234 3.92 -13.87 1.08
N VAL A 235 2.86 -13.79 1.86
CA VAL A 235 1.74 -14.75 1.89
C VAL A 235 0.47 -14.23 1.20
N CYS A 236 0.63 -13.34 0.23
CA CYS A 236 -0.50 -12.77 -0.51
C CYS A 236 -1.39 -13.86 -1.12
N ARG A 237 -0.79 -14.91 -1.68
CA ARG A 237 -1.53 -16.01 -2.30
C ARG A 237 -2.35 -16.83 -1.30
N ASP A 238 -1.87 -17.01 -0.08
CA ASP A 238 -2.65 -17.65 0.99
C ASP A 238 -3.91 -16.85 1.27
N TRP A 239 -3.79 -15.53 1.42
CA TRP A 239 -4.95 -14.65 1.58
C TRP A 239 -5.89 -14.68 0.36
N GLU A 240 -5.34 -14.68 -0.87
CA GLU A 240 -6.13 -14.76 -2.11
C GLU A 240 -6.98 -16.05 -2.18
N SER A 241 -6.45 -17.15 -1.64
CA SER A 241 -7.10 -18.46 -1.69
C SER A 241 -8.15 -18.69 -0.59
N THR A 242 -8.24 -17.81 0.42
CA THR A 242 -9.18 -17.98 1.54
C THR A 242 -10.52 -17.29 1.30
N SER A 243 -11.60 -17.88 1.86
CA SER A 243 -12.94 -17.30 1.92
C SER A 243 -13.57 -17.70 3.26
N PRO A 244 -14.16 -16.78 4.03
CA PRO A 244 -14.20 -15.33 3.81
C PRO A 244 -12.82 -14.66 3.93
N LYS A 245 -12.66 -13.50 3.30
CA LYS A 245 -11.41 -12.74 3.33
C LYS A 245 -11.10 -12.21 4.72
N SER A 246 -9.86 -12.37 5.16
CA SER A 246 -9.41 -11.83 6.45
C SER A 246 -9.06 -10.35 6.36
N MET A 247 -9.21 -9.63 7.49
CA MET A 247 -8.96 -8.18 7.59
C MET A 247 -7.50 -7.80 7.39
N ILE A 248 -6.56 -8.73 7.58
CA ILE A 248 -5.14 -8.48 7.35
C ILE A 248 -4.85 -8.17 5.87
N LYS A 249 -5.75 -8.60 4.97
CA LYS A 249 -5.62 -8.48 3.52
C LYS A 249 -4.33 -9.15 3.03
N TYR A 250 -3.81 -8.69 1.93
CA TYR A 250 -2.58 -9.21 1.31
C TYR A 250 -1.29 -8.68 1.99
N VAL A 251 -1.42 -7.69 2.89
CA VAL A 251 -0.31 -7.11 3.66
C VAL A 251 -0.82 -6.46 4.95
N PRO A 252 -0.15 -6.63 6.09
CA PRO A 252 -0.51 -5.98 7.35
C PRO A 252 -0.02 -4.53 7.36
N VAL A 253 -0.77 -3.62 6.71
CA VAL A 253 -0.35 -2.22 6.52
C VAL A 253 0.00 -1.51 7.82
N SER A 254 -0.74 -1.77 8.89
CA SER A 254 -0.53 -1.16 10.20
C SER A 254 0.77 -1.61 10.87
N TRP A 255 1.04 -2.92 10.84
CA TRP A 255 2.30 -3.47 11.33
C TRP A 255 3.49 -2.87 10.57
N MET A 256 3.36 -2.75 9.24
CA MET A 256 4.42 -2.19 8.40
C MET A 256 4.67 -0.71 8.70
N ALA A 257 3.62 0.09 8.87
CA ALA A 257 3.74 1.49 9.24
C ALA A 257 4.36 1.66 10.63
N GLN A 258 3.90 0.89 11.62
CA GLN A 258 4.47 0.86 12.97
C GLN A 258 5.94 0.43 12.95
N GLY A 259 6.24 -0.66 12.23
CA GLY A 259 7.59 -1.21 12.12
C GLY A 259 8.58 -0.25 11.47
N ALA A 260 8.12 0.56 10.51
CA ALA A 260 8.94 1.59 9.87
C ALA A 260 9.37 2.68 10.86
N VAL A 261 8.44 3.17 11.69
CA VAL A 261 8.74 4.13 12.76
C VAL A 261 9.75 3.52 13.73
N GLN A 262 9.49 2.30 14.20
CA GLN A 262 10.38 1.61 15.13
C GLN A 262 11.78 1.36 14.54
N ALA A 263 11.87 1.04 13.24
CA ALA A 263 13.15 0.83 12.57
C ALA A 263 14.00 2.11 12.57
N ALA A 264 13.38 3.26 12.29
CA ALA A 264 14.04 4.55 12.32
C ALA A 264 14.44 4.97 13.74
N GLU A 265 13.56 4.81 14.73
CA GLU A 265 13.84 5.09 16.15
C GLU A 265 14.98 4.21 16.70
N MET A 266 14.97 2.91 16.40
CA MET A 266 16.02 2.00 16.82
C MET A 266 17.38 2.39 16.23
N ALA A 267 17.40 2.79 14.95
CA ALA A 267 18.63 3.27 14.31
C ALA A 267 19.11 4.61 14.91
N GLU A 268 18.19 5.53 15.25
CA GLU A 268 18.49 6.77 15.97
C GLU A 268 19.20 6.50 17.29
N LEU A 269 18.71 5.52 18.05
CA LEU A 269 19.27 5.08 19.33
C LEU A 269 20.59 4.30 19.22
N GLY A 270 21.05 4.00 18.00
CA GLY A 270 22.30 3.31 17.73
C GLY A 270 22.18 1.79 17.60
N TYR A 271 20.97 1.24 17.51
CA TYR A 271 20.78 -0.16 17.16
C TYR A 271 21.23 -0.41 15.71
N THR A 272 21.91 -1.52 15.47
CA THR A 272 22.49 -1.83 14.16
C THR A 272 21.63 -2.84 13.40
N GLY A 273 21.31 -2.51 12.14
CA GLY A 273 20.75 -3.44 11.16
C GLY A 273 21.86 -4.01 10.25
N ASN A 274 21.46 -4.88 9.34
CA ASN A 274 22.34 -5.29 8.26
C ASN A 274 22.32 -4.20 7.18
N GLU A 275 23.31 -3.31 7.21
CA GLU A 275 23.37 -2.06 6.43
C GLU A 275 23.21 -2.28 4.91
N TYR A 276 23.64 -3.45 4.40
CA TYR A 276 23.65 -3.76 2.97
C TYR A 276 22.72 -4.93 2.60
N THR A 277 21.64 -5.13 3.35
CA THR A 277 20.73 -6.24 3.09
C THR A 277 20.04 -6.17 1.73
N LEU A 278 19.92 -4.97 1.13
CA LEU A 278 19.38 -4.78 -0.23
C LEU A 278 20.38 -5.18 -1.33
N ASP A 279 21.67 -5.30 -0.98
CA ASP A 279 22.76 -5.51 -1.92
C ASP A 279 23.43 -6.89 -1.74
N SER A 280 23.02 -7.61 -0.70
CA SER A 280 23.59 -8.91 -0.34
C SER A 280 22.94 -10.04 -1.14
N GLU A 281 23.75 -10.97 -1.63
CA GLU A 281 23.29 -12.22 -2.28
C GLU A 281 22.45 -13.11 -1.34
N TYR A 282 22.55 -12.93 0.00
CA TYR A 282 21.75 -13.61 1.01
C TYR A 282 20.72 -12.71 1.69
N GLY A 283 20.59 -11.47 1.22
CA GLY A 283 19.77 -10.44 1.83
C GLY A 283 18.31 -10.44 1.36
N PHE A 284 17.68 -9.31 1.57
CA PHE A 284 16.28 -9.07 1.23
C PHE A 284 15.89 -9.50 -0.21
N PRO A 285 16.66 -9.17 -1.27
CA PRO A 285 16.30 -9.56 -2.62
C PRO A 285 16.27 -11.08 -2.83
N HIS A 286 17.20 -11.81 -2.21
CA HIS A 286 17.25 -13.27 -2.32
C HIS A 286 16.02 -13.95 -1.72
N ILE A 287 15.49 -13.39 -0.63
CA ILE A 287 14.28 -13.92 0.03
C ILE A 287 13.03 -13.58 -0.78
N TYR A 288 12.92 -12.35 -1.24
CA TYR A 288 11.73 -11.86 -1.94
C TYR A 288 11.73 -12.14 -3.44
N CYS A 289 12.91 -12.23 -4.06
CA CYS A 289 13.07 -12.48 -5.49
C CYS A 289 13.66 -13.89 -5.70
N ARG A 290 12.89 -14.93 -5.47
CA ARG A 290 13.35 -16.33 -5.66
C ARG A 290 13.84 -16.66 -7.08
N GLU A 291 13.47 -15.85 -8.05
CA GLU A 291 14.00 -15.89 -9.42
C GLU A 291 15.18 -14.91 -9.49
N PRO A 292 16.44 -15.38 -9.64
CA PRO A 292 17.64 -14.54 -9.60
C PRO A 292 17.65 -13.37 -10.58
N ASP A 293 16.95 -13.52 -11.71
CA ASP A 293 16.90 -12.56 -12.81
C ASP A 293 15.87 -11.43 -12.56
N VAL A 294 15.18 -11.43 -11.43
CA VAL A 294 14.15 -10.43 -11.11
C VAL A 294 14.73 -9.23 -10.40
N TRP A 295 15.66 -9.46 -9.47
CA TRP A 295 16.34 -8.36 -8.81
C TRP A 295 17.37 -7.74 -9.74
N ASP A 296 17.10 -6.52 -10.11
CA ASP A 296 17.96 -5.71 -10.97
C ASP A 296 18.26 -4.39 -10.25
N PRO A 297 19.41 -4.26 -9.56
CA PRO A 297 19.79 -3.06 -8.84
C PRO A 297 19.78 -1.80 -9.71
N GLU A 298 20.19 -1.92 -10.98
CA GLU A 298 20.21 -0.78 -11.90
C GLU A 298 18.80 -0.24 -12.16
N LYS A 299 17.80 -1.13 -12.29
CA LYS A 299 16.40 -0.71 -12.44
C LYS A 299 15.79 -0.12 -11.18
N VAL A 300 16.28 -0.48 -10.02
CA VAL A 300 15.82 0.12 -8.75
C VAL A 300 16.22 1.59 -8.70
N VAL A 301 17.46 1.89 -9.12
CA VAL A 301 18.03 3.24 -9.00
C VAL A 301 18.12 4.00 -10.33
N GLU A 302 17.54 3.46 -11.42
CA GLU A 302 17.53 4.16 -12.72
C GLU A 302 16.88 5.54 -12.59
N GLU A 303 17.48 6.57 -13.17
CA GLU A 303 16.95 7.95 -13.18
C GLU A 303 16.55 8.46 -11.76
N LEU A 304 17.20 7.97 -10.68
CA LEU A 304 16.91 8.40 -9.30
C LEU A 304 17.16 9.92 -9.17
N GLY A 305 16.15 10.65 -8.69
CA GLY A 305 16.15 12.10 -8.58
C GLY A 305 15.70 12.86 -9.82
N SER A 306 15.77 12.28 -11.03
CA SER A 306 15.26 12.89 -12.25
C SER A 306 13.87 12.39 -12.65
N ARG A 307 13.53 11.16 -12.32
CA ARG A 307 12.19 10.56 -12.50
C ARG A 307 11.65 10.08 -11.18
N TRP A 308 10.40 10.43 -10.90
CA TRP A 308 9.71 10.12 -9.64
C TRP A 308 8.51 9.20 -9.92
N PHE A 309 8.70 7.91 -9.72
CA PHE A 309 7.70 6.89 -10.06
C PHE A 309 6.47 6.89 -9.17
N PHE A 310 6.51 7.47 -7.97
CA PHE A 310 5.31 7.56 -7.15
C PHE A 310 4.28 8.53 -7.75
N THR A 311 4.68 9.47 -8.61
CA THR A 311 3.75 10.35 -9.33
C THR A 311 2.88 9.60 -10.35
N GLU A 312 3.17 8.31 -10.57
CA GLU A 312 2.45 7.44 -11.50
C GLU A 312 1.36 6.60 -10.82
N TYR A 313 0.88 6.96 -9.63
CA TYR A 313 -0.19 6.22 -8.96
C TYR A 313 -1.51 6.24 -9.72
N HIS A 314 -2.26 5.14 -9.58
CA HIS A 314 -3.64 5.06 -10.07
C HIS A 314 -4.59 5.26 -8.88
N TYR A 315 -5.38 6.31 -8.91
CA TYR A 315 -6.40 6.57 -7.91
C TYR A 315 -7.59 5.61 -8.07
N LYS A 316 -8.32 5.39 -6.98
CA LYS A 316 -9.45 4.45 -6.95
C LYS A 316 -10.77 5.18 -6.69
N PRO A 317 -11.54 5.57 -7.72
CA PRO A 317 -12.86 6.19 -7.53
C PRO A 317 -13.84 5.36 -6.73
N TYR A 318 -13.72 4.02 -6.80
CA TYR A 318 -14.59 3.08 -6.11
C TYR A 318 -13.87 2.40 -4.93
N PRO A 319 -14.57 2.13 -3.80
CA PRO A 319 -14.00 1.46 -2.61
C PRO A 319 -13.93 -0.06 -2.77
N VAL A 320 -13.37 -0.51 -3.86
CA VAL A 320 -13.24 -1.91 -4.25
C VAL A 320 -11.90 -2.19 -4.94
N CYS A 321 -11.60 -3.46 -5.15
CA CYS A 321 -10.41 -3.91 -5.88
C CYS A 321 -10.30 -3.24 -7.25
N ARG A 322 -9.11 -2.77 -7.60
CA ARG A 322 -8.85 -2.03 -8.86
C ARG A 322 -9.30 -2.80 -10.12
N TYR A 323 -9.25 -4.13 -10.10
CA TYR A 323 -9.70 -4.97 -11.22
C TYR A 323 -11.20 -4.86 -11.53
N LEU A 324 -12.02 -4.32 -10.62
CA LEU A 324 -13.46 -4.11 -10.83
C LEU A 324 -13.79 -2.73 -11.44
N HIS A 325 -12.84 -1.79 -11.42
CA HIS A 325 -13.14 -0.42 -11.81
C HIS A 325 -13.59 -0.27 -13.26
N SER A 326 -12.98 -0.99 -14.20
CA SER A 326 -13.35 -0.87 -15.62
C SER A 326 -14.73 -1.42 -15.93
N VAL A 327 -15.17 -2.49 -15.25
CA VAL A 327 -16.56 -2.96 -15.42
C VAL A 327 -17.56 -2.03 -14.75
N LEU A 328 -17.20 -1.36 -13.65
CA LEU A 328 -18.03 -0.33 -13.02
C LEU A 328 -18.16 0.90 -13.92
N ASP A 329 -17.06 1.39 -14.50
CA ASP A 329 -17.08 2.49 -15.45
C ASP A 329 -17.89 2.15 -16.72
N ALA A 330 -17.75 0.95 -17.27
CA ALA A 330 -18.54 0.48 -18.42
C ALA A 330 -20.04 0.43 -18.09
N PHE A 331 -20.39 -0.04 -16.91
CA PHE A 331 -21.78 -0.04 -16.45
C PHE A 331 -22.32 1.38 -16.23
N ALA A 332 -21.54 2.27 -15.62
CA ALA A 332 -21.92 3.66 -15.43
C ALA A 332 -22.19 4.37 -16.77
N ILE A 333 -21.38 4.13 -17.81
CA ILE A 333 -21.60 4.64 -19.18
C ILE A 333 -22.95 4.13 -19.74
N LEU A 334 -23.27 2.83 -19.56
CA LEU A 334 -24.55 2.29 -19.99
C LEU A 334 -25.73 2.91 -19.22
N GLN A 335 -25.58 3.09 -17.92
CA GLN A 335 -26.59 3.74 -17.07
C GLN A 335 -26.84 5.20 -17.47
N GLU A 336 -25.78 5.97 -17.75
CA GLU A 336 -25.91 7.34 -18.23
C GLU A 336 -26.60 7.42 -19.59
N LYS A 337 -26.31 6.47 -20.48
CA LYS A 337 -26.83 6.47 -21.85
C LYS A 337 -28.29 6.00 -21.95
N TYR A 338 -28.69 5.01 -21.15
CA TYR A 338 -29.98 4.33 -21.31
C TYR A 338 -30.90 4.50 -20.11
N HIS A 339 -30.41 4.99 -18.96
CA HIS A 339 -31.19 5.25 -17.74
C HIS A 339 -31.98 4.04 -17.25
N PHE A 340 -31.37 2.84 -17.28
CA PHE A 340 -32.04 1.62 -16.79
C PHE A 340 -32.35 1.72 -15.30
N SER A 341 -33.58 1.38 -14.89
CA SER A 341 -33.83 1.11 -13.47
C SER A 341 -33.36 -0.28 -13.08
N PRO A 342 -32.97 -0.50 -11.81
CA PRO A 342 -32.53 -1.82 -11.34
C PRO A 342 -33.55 -2.95 -11.59
N GLU A 343 -34.86 -2.60 -11.59
CA GLU A 343 -35.95 -3.52 -11.84
C GLU A 343 -36.01 -3.99 -13.29
N GLN A 344 -35.64 -3.12 -14.24
CA GLN A 344 -35.64 -3.44 -15.68
C GLN A 344 -34.47 -4.35 -16.07
N ILE A 345 -33.38 -4.36 -15.29
CA ILE A 345 -32.21 -5.18 -15.57
C ILE A 345 -32.52 -6.65 -15.25
N GLU A 346 -32.40 -7.52 -16.25
CA GLU A 346 -32.62 -8.97 -16.15
C GLU A 346 -31.35 -9.72 -15.78
N ALA A 347 -30.22 -9.36 -16.42
CA ALA A 347 -28.89 -9.96 -16.18
C ALA A 347 -27.78 -8.94 -16.49
N ILE A 348 -26.63 -9.14 -15.85
CA ILE A 348 -25.38 -8.41 -16.15
C ILE A 348 -24.25 -9.44 -16.25
N ASP A 349 -23.57 -9.49 -17.39
CA ASP A 349 -22.37 -10.27 -17.60
C ASP A 349 -21.14 -9.34 -17.64
N CYS A 350 -20.23 -9.50 -16.68
CA CYS A 350 -19.03 -8.71 -16.51
C CYS A 350 -17.80 -9.51 -16.93
N HIS A 351 -17.00 -8.99 -17.86
CA HIS A 351 -15.78 -9.63 -18.36
C HIS A 351 -14.56 -8.81 -17.94
N THR A 352 -13.67 -9.39 -17.15
CA THR A 352 -12.50 -8.69 -16.59
C THR A 352 -11.38 -9.67 -16.22
N ALA A 353 -10.46 -9.27 -15.32
CA ALA A 353 -9.34 -10.09 -14.86
C ALA A 353 -9.78 -11.34 -14.09
N ALA A 354 -9.05 -12.43 -14.25
CA ALA A 354 -9.31 -13.71 -13.57
C ALA A 354 -9.37 -13.59 -12.04
N PHE A 355 -8.61 -12.67 -11.46
CA PHE A 355 -8.54 -12.48 -10.01
C PHE A 355 -9.90 -12.15 -9.38
N VAL A 356 -10.73 -11.33 -10.04
CA VAL A 356 -12.06 -10.92 -9.54
C VAL A 356 -13.22 -11.63 -10.23
N ALA A 357 -12.94 -12.50 -11.18
CA ALA A 357 -13.94 -13.36 -11.85
C ALA A 357 -14.16 -14.70 -11.12
N ASN A 358 -13.55 -14.90 -9.95
CA ASN A 358 -13.68 -16.12 -9.17
C ASN A 358 -15.05 -16.21 -8.50
N PRO A 359 -15.83 -17.31 -8.69
CA PRO A 359 -17.12 -17.51 -8.03
C PRO A 359 -17.09 -17.47 -6.50
N ASP A 360 -15.97 -17.82 -5.87
CA ASP A 360 -15.82 -17.78 -4.41
C ASP A 360 -15.93 -16.35 -3.84
N GLN A 361 -15.81 -15.32 -4.69
CA GLN A 361 -15.95 -13.91 -4.30
C GLN A 361 -17.39 -13.40 -4.38
N TYR A 362 -18.36 -14.25 -4.71
CA TYR A 362 -19.79 -13.89 -4.73
C TYR A 362 -20.39 -13.90 -3.33
N SER A 363 -19.85 -14.71 -2.42
CA SER A 363 -20.29 -14.76 -1.03
C SER A 363 -19.65 -13.64 -0.22
N VAL A 364 -20.47 -12.82 0.44
CA VAL A 364 -20.03 -11.71 1.26
C VAL A 364 -20.39 -11.99 2.72
N ALA A 365 -19.39 -12.28 3.54
CA ALA A 365 -19.55 -12.52 4.96
C ALA A 365 -19.08 -11.34 5.82
N ASN A 366 -18.24 -10.45 5.25
CA ASN A 366 -17.67 -9.31 5.97
C ASN A 366 -17.37 -8.14 5.02
N GLN A 367 -16.93 -6.99 5.57
CA GLN A 367 -16.61 -5.81 4.78
C GLN A 367 -15.44 -6.00 3.79
N VAL A 368 -14.49 -6.89 4.09
CA VAL A 368 -13.37 -7.14 3.16
C VAL A 368 -13.85 -7.91 1.93
N ASP A 369 -14.79 -8.85 2.09
CA ASP A 369 -15.38 -9.55 0.94
C ASP A 369 -16.06 -8.59 -0.03
N VAL A 370 -16.74 -7.54 0.47
CA VAL A 370 -17.38 -6.51 -0.36
C VAL A 370 -16.36 -5.85 -1.29
N GLN A 371 -15.16 -5.57 -0.79
CA GLN A 371 -14.10 -4.89 -1.54
C GLN A 371 -13.65 -5.70 -2.78
N PHE A 372 -13.98 -6.99 -2.83
CA PHE A 372 -13.57 -7.90 -3.90
C PHE A 372 -14.76 -8.54 -4.63
N SER A 373 -15.99 -8.24 -4.24
CA SER A 373 -17.20 -8.80 -4.85
C SER A 373 -17.71 -7.93 -6.00
N GLY A 374 -17.50 -8.37 -7.24
CA GLY A 374 -18.08 -7.72 -8.43
C GLY A 374 -19.61 -7.63 -8.38
N PRO A 375 -20.34 -8.71 -8.07
CA PRO A 375 -21.80 -8.68 -7.99
C PRO A 375 -22.36 -7.64 -7.00
N ILE A 376 -21.76 -7.51 -5.82
CA ILE A 376 -22.17 -6.50 -4.83
C ILE A 376 -21.82 -5.09 -5.29
N ALA A 377 -20.63 -4.88 -5.86
CA ALA A 377 -20.22 -3.59 -6.38
C ALA A 377 -21.17 -3.11 -7.50
N MET A 378 -21.51 -4.00 -8.44
CA MET A 378 -22.48 -3.70 -9.51
C MET A 378 -23.89 -3.38 -8.97
N ALA A 379 -24.33 -4.09 -7.94
CA ALA A 379 -25.59 -3.80 -7.29
C ALA A 379 -25.60 -2.43 -6.62
N LEU A 380 -24.55 -2.08 -5.88
CA LEU A 380 -24.40 -0.75 -5.25
C LEU A 380 -24.44 0.37 -6.29
N GLU A 381 -23.73 0.21 -7.41
CA GLU A 381 -23.76 1.18 -8.51
C GLU A 381 -25.16 1.28 -9.13
N ALA A 382 -25.82 0.15 -9.43
CA ALA A 382 -27.16 0.11 -10.02
C ALA A 382 -28.22 0.82 -9.15
N PHE A 383 -28.10 0.72 -7.83
CA PHE A 383 -29.01 1.40 -6.89
C PHE A 383 -28.58 2.85 -6.56
N GLY A 384 -27.56 3.39 -7.22
CA GLY A 384 -27.12 4.78 -7.09
C GLY A 384 -26.46 5.12 -5.75
N TYR A 385 -25.88 4.14 -5.06
CA TYR A 385 -25.06 4.40 -3.88
C TYR A 385 -23.77 5.15 -4.30
N LYS A 386 -23.52 6.31 -3.69
CA LYS A 386 -22.27 7.03 -3.96
C LYS A 386 -21.06 6.21 -3.55
N PRO A 387 -20.07 6.03 -4.44
CA PRO A 387 -18.82 5.34 -4.10
C PRO A 387 -18.12 5.99 -2.90
N GLY A 388 -17.84 5.23 -1.85
CA GLY A 388 -17.25 5.71 -0.62
C GLY A 388 -17.64 4.84 0.58
N PRO A 389 -17.65 5.38 1.81
CA PRO A 389 -18.00 4.61 3.01
C PRO A 389 -19.37 3.92 2.93
N ALA A 390 -20.34 4.52 2.24
CA ALA A 390 -21.69 3.97 2.07
C ALA A 390 -21.70 2.60 1.36
N TRP A 391 -20.71 2.30 0.53
CA TRP A 391 -20.60 1.00 -0.16
C TRP A 391 -20.27 -0.16 0.78
N GLN A 392 -19.76 0.15 1.95
CA GLN A 392 -19.38 -0.85 2.97
C GLN A 392 -20.22 -0.73 4.24
N ASP A 393 -21.31 0.06 4.18
CA ASP A 393 -22.26 0.18 5.28
C ASP A 393 -23.03 -1.14 5.48
N LYS A 394 -23.08 -1.62 6.73
CA LYS A 394 -23.79 -2.87 7.06
C LYS A 394 -25.29 -2.81 6.73
N ILE A 395 -25.91 -1.64 6.76
CA ILE A 395 -27.32 -1.47 6.41
C ILE A 395 -27.48 -1.70 4.91
N ALA A 396 -26.68 -1.05 4.08
CA ALA A 396 -26.71 -1.23 2.64
C ALA A 396 -26.46 -2.69 2.25
N LEU A 397 -25.45 -3.33 2.85
CA LEU A 397 -25.07 -4.72 2.58
C LEU A 397 -26.11 -5.77 3.01
N ASN A 398 -27.04 -5.39 3.86
CA ASN A 398 -28.16 -6.26 4.28
C ASN A 398 -29.49 -5.89 3.57
N ASP A 399 -29.49 -5.00 2.60
CA ASP A 399 -30.68 -4.68 1.83
C ASP A 399 -31.07 -5.88 0.94
N PRO A 400 -32.25 -6.49 1.14
CA PRO A 400 -32.68 -7.66 0.36
C PRO A 400 -32.77 -7.38 -1.15
N ARG A 401 -33.05 -6.13 -1.55
CA ARG A 401 -33.14 -5.73 -2.97
C ARG A 401 -31.77 -5.78 -3.62
N LEU A 402 -30.75 -5.24 -2.94
CA LEU A 402 -29.36 -5.24 -3.38
C LEU A 402 -28.84 -6.69 -3.50
N LEU A 403 -29.09 -7.52 -2.49
CA LEU A 403 -28.68 -8.94 -2.50
C LEU A 403 -29.41 -9.75 -3.59
N ALA A 404 -30.67 -9.42 -3.86
CA ALA A 404 -31.43 -10.04 -4.98
C ALA A 404 -30.87 -9.60 -6.34
N PHE A 405 -30.51 -8.31 -6.48
CA PHE A 405 -29.90 -7.80 -7.71
C PHE A 405 -28.52 -8.39 -7.97
N ALA A 406 -27.68 -8.53 -6.96
CA ALA A 406 -26.36 -9.11 -7.09
C ALA A 406 -26.39 -10.54 -7.70
N LYS A 407 -27.47 -11.29 -7.53
CA LYS A 407 -27.68 -12.62 -8.15
C LYS A 407 -27.88 -12.56 -9.66
N LYS A 408 -28.18 -11.39 -10.22
CA LYS A 408 -28.30 -11.17 -11.67
C LYS A 408 -26.94 -10.90 -12.33
N VAL A 409 -25.87 -10.76 -11.55
CA VAL A 409 -24.53 -10.40 -12.03
C VAL A 409 -23.64 -11.62 -12.09
N THR A 410 -23.07 -11.89 -13.25
CA THR A 410 -22.11 -12.96 -13.47
C THR A 410 -20.75 -12.38 -13.88
N MET A 411 -19.68 -12.87 -13.25
CA MET A 411 -18.32 -12.46 -13.55
C MET A 411 -17.62 -13.49 -14.44
N HIS A 412 -17.00 -13.03 -15.52
CA HIS A 412 -16.28 -13.85 -16.48
C HIS A 412 -14.84 -13.37 -16.63
N VAL A 413 -13.94 -14.30 -16.93
CA VAL A 413 -12.59 -13.95 -17.35
C VAL A 413 -12.65 -13.42 -18.78
N ALA A 414 -12.21 -12.20 -19.01
CA ALA A 414 -12.08 -11.64 -20.36
C ALA A 414 -10.91 -12.31 -21.09
N PRO A 415 -11.14 -13.02 -22.21
CA PRO A 415 -10.05 -13.67 -22.96
C PRO A 415 -8.97 -12.69 -23.42
N GLU A 416 -9.37 -11.47 -23.79
CA GLU A 416 -8.52 -10.38 -24.28
C GLU A 416 -7.71 -9.65 -23.20
N TYR A 417 -8.08 -9.80 -21.92
CA TYR A 417 -7.49 -9.05 -20.82
C TYR A 417 -5.96 -9.15 -20.76
N ALA A 418 -5.45 -10.37 -20.79
CA ALA A 418 -4.01 -10.62 -20.65
C ALA A 418 -3.21 -10.04 -21.83
N GLU A 419 -3.75 -10.11 -23.05
CA GLU A 419 -3.10 -9.56 -24.23
C GLU A 419 -3.09 -8.03 -24.21
N LEU A 420 -4.21 -7.39 -23.87
CA LEU A 420 -4.32 -5.94 -23.78
C LEU A 420 -3.36 -5.40 -22.72
N ARG A 421 -3.32 -6.03 -21.56
CA ARG A 421 -2.40 -5.65 -20.49
C ARG A 421 -0.93 -5.85 -20.84
N ARG A 422 -0.60 -6.85 -21.66
CA ARG A 422 0.76 -7.05 -22.16
C ARG A 422 1.17 -5.98 -23.17
N LYS A 423 0.23 -5.51 -24.00
CA LYS A 423 0.47 -4.41 -24.97
C LYS A 423 0.60 -3.06 -24.27
N ASP A 424 -0.26 -2.78 -23.30
CA ASP A 424 -0.23 -1.57 -22.49
C ASP A 424 -0.43 -1.93 -21.00
N PRO A 425 0.64 -1.84 -20.17
CA PRO A 425 0.55 -2.12 -18.73
C PRO A 425 -0.42 -1.21 -17.97
N LEU A 426 -0.90 -0.13 -18.54
CA LEU A 426 -1.92 0.74 -17.98
C LEU A 426 -3.34 0.27 -18.24
N SER A 427 -3.55 -0.68 -19.19
CA SER A 427 -4.86 -1.25 -19.49
C SER A 427 -5.38 -2.09 -18.33
N TRP A 428 -6.58 -1.78 -17.86
CA TRP A 428 -7.36 -2.51 -16.86
C TRP A 428 -8.69 -2.98 -17.47
N TYR A 429 -8.64 -3.48 -18.67
CA TYR A 429 -9.80 -3.80 -19.49
C TYR A 429 -10.98 -4.41 -18.73
N GLY A 430 -12.19 -3.92 -19.04
CA GLY A 430 -13.43 -4.47 -18.58
C GLY A 430 -14.53 -4.29 -19.62
N ARG A 431 -15.40 -5.29 -19.78
CA ARG A 431 -16.57 -5.25 -20.65
C ARG A 431 -17.80 -5.70 -19.89
N VAL A 432 -18.91 -5.01 -20.10
CA VAL A 432 -20.20 -5.31 -19.48
C VAL A 432 -21.28 -5.49 -20.53
N GLU A 433 -22.10 -6.50 -20.36
CA GLU A 433 -23.30 -6.80 -21.13
C GLU A 433 -24.50 -6.74 -20.19
N VAL A 434 -25.44 -5.81 -20.44
CA VAL A 434 -26.65 -5.62 -19.64
C VAL A 434 -27.85 -6.07 -20.46
N THR A 435 -28.65 -7.01 -19.94
CA THR A 435 -29.89 -7.49 -20.57
C THR A 435 -31.09 -6.76 -19.99
N VAL A 436 -31.88 -6.09 -20.86
CA VAL A 436 -33.11 -5.39 -20.51
C VAL A 436 -34.15 -5.68 -21.58
N GLY A 437 -35.31 -6.21 -21.21
CA GLY A 437 -36.40 -6.56 -22.14
C GLY A 437 -35.97 -7.57 -23.21
N GLY A 438 -35.06 -8.48 -22.86
CA GLY A 438 -34.47 -9.46 -23.77
C GLY A 438 -33.43 -8.88 -24.76
N GLN A 439 -33.14 -7.57 -24.73
CA GLN A 439 -32.12 -6.93 -25.53
C GLN A 439 -30.84 -6.80 -24.72
N VAL A 440 -29.66 -7.06 -25.36
CA VAL A 440 -28.34 -6.93 -24.74
C VAL A 440 -27.70 -5.60 -25.14
N TYR A 441 -27.25 -4.85 -24.16
CA TYR A 441 -26.50 -3.59 -24.30
C TYR A 441 -25.07 -3.82 -23.82
N THR A 442 -24.08 -3.46 -24.64
CA THR A 442 -22.67 -3.76 -24.37
C THR A 442 -21.84 -2.48 -24.33
N GLU A 443 -20.93 -2.40 -23.36
CA GLU A 443 -19.91 -1.35 -23.28
C GLU A 443 -18.58 -1.95 -22.79
N SER A 444 -17.47 -1.34 -23.17
CA SER A 444 -16.13 -1.76 -22.75
C SER A 444 -15.23 -0.56 -22.45
N VAL A 445 -14.33 -0.74 -21.49
CA VAL A 445 -13.38 0.28 -21.05
C VAL A 445 -11.99 -0.35 -20.94
N ASP A 446 -11.01 0.24 -21.66
CA ASP A 446 -9.61 -0.17 -21.57
C ASP A 446 -8.89 0.43 -20.36
N TYR A 447 -9.25 1.67 -20.00
CA TYR A 447 -8.64 2.42 -18.91
C TYR A 447 -9.73 2.96 -18.01
N SER A 448 -9.81 2.44 -16.80
CA SER A 448 -10.77 2.96 -15.82
C SER A 448 -10.36 4.33 -15.30
N ARG A 449 -11.35 5.11 -14.86
CA ARG A 449 -11.16 6.42 -14.22
C ARG A 449 -10.14 6.34 -13.08
N GLY A 450 -9.27 7.33 -12.98
CA GLY A 450 -8.16 7.37 -12.01
C GLY A 450 -6.89 6.66 -12.47
N THR A 451 -6.87 6.05 -13.68
CA THR A 451 -5.62 5.54 -14.28
C THR A 451 -4.68 6.71 -14.57
N ASN A 452 -3.38 6.52 -14.31
CA ASN A 452 -2.35 7.52 -14.62
C ASN A 452 -2.10 7.56 -16.14
N LYS A 453 -3.07 8.07 -16.87
CA LYS A 453 -3.07 8.24 -18.32
C LYS A 453 -3.89 9.47 -18.66
N ASP A 454 -3.47 10.21 -19.68
CA ASP A 454 -4.17 11.42 -20.12
C ASP A 454 -5.64 11.12 -20.45
N GLY A 455 -6.53 11.97 -19.95
CA GLY A 455 -7.97 11.82 -20.05
C GLY A 455 -8.62 10.90 -18.98
N TYR A 456 -7.82 10.16 -18.21
CA TYR A 456 -8.30 9.24 -17.16
C TYR A 456 -7.87 9.63 -15.75
N ARG A 457 -6.88 10.51 -15.61
CA ARG A 457 -6.42 11.01 -14.31
C ARG A 457 -7.55 11.78 -13.62
N LEU A 458 -7.59 11.67 -12.29
CA LEU A 458 -8.47 12.54 -11.50
C LEU A 458 -7.91 13.96 -11.48
N THR A 459 -8.79 14.95 -11.57
CA THR A 459 -8.45 16.35 -11.36
C THR A 459 -8.22 16.67 -9.89
N ASP A 460 -7.70 17.86 -9.57
CA ASP A 460 -7.54 18.30 -8.18
C ASP A 460 -8.89 18.45 -7.48
N GLU A 461 -9.91 18.91 -8.20
CA GLU A 461 -11.27 19.03 -7.68
C GLU A 461 -11.84 17.66 -7.31
N GLU A 462 -11.68 16.66 -8.17
CA GLU A 462 -12.10 15.28 -7.88
C GLU A 462 -11.36 14.66 -6.69
N ILE A 463 -10.10 15.00 -6.47
CA ILE A 463 -9.35 14.58 -5.27
C ILE A 463 -9.93 15.27 -4.03
N GLN A 464 -10.25 16.57 -4.12
CA GLN A 464 -10.92 17.30 -3.02
C GLN A 464 -12.29 16.72 -2.71
N ASP A 465 -13.09 16.36 -3.72
CA ASP A 465 -14.40 15.76 -3.53
C ASP A 465 -14.30 14.37 -2.90
N ARG A 466 -13.32 13.59 -3.26
CA ARG A 466 -13.02 12.30 -2.61
C ARG A 466 -12.63 12.50 -1.14
N PHE A 467 -11.82 13.51 -0.85
CA PHE A 467 -11.51 13.87 0.53
C PHE A 467 -12.79 14.25 1.30
N ARG A 468 -13.64 15.14 0.75
CA ARG A 468 -14.91 15.53 1.37
C ARG A 468 -15.81 14.34 1.65
N LEU A 469 -15.87 13.39 0.72
CA LEU A 469 -16.68 12.18 0.85
C LEU A 469 -16.32 11.36 2.10
N GLY A 470 -15.03 11.20 2.40
CA GLY A 470 -14.57 10.54 3.61
C GLY A 470 -14.66 11.41 4.85
N ALA A 471 -14.25 12.68 4.73
CA ALA A 471 -14.18 13.63 5.83
C ALA A 471 -15.54 13.95 6.43
N ASN A 472 -16.57 14.19 5.59
CA ASN A 472 -17.91 14.57 6.03
C ASN A 472 -18.66 13.47 6.79
N CYS A 473 -18.14 12.26 6.83
CA CYS A 473 -18.63 11.22 7.73
C CYS A 473 -18.31 11.49 9.22
N ILE A 474 -17.28 12.31 9.48
CA ILE A 474 -16.72 12.52 10.82
C ILE A 474 -16.56 14.00 11.13
N LEU A 475 -16.04 14.79 10.19
CA LEU A 475 -15.72 16.20 10.41
C LEU A 475 -16.86 17.10 9.94
N PRO A 476 -17.10 18.23 10.61
CA PRO A 476 -17.96 19.28 10.07
C PRO A 476 -17.31 19.93 8.84
N ASP A 477 -18.12 20.37 7.88
CA ASP A 477 -17.68 20.90 6.58
C ASP A 477 -16.57 21.95 6.69
N TYR A 478 -16.67 22.87 7.67
CA TYR A 478 -15.67 23.94 7.82
C TYR A 478 -14.27 23.40 8.19
N LYS A 479 -14.18 22.26 8.91
CA LYS A 479 -12.89 21.60 9.18
C LYS A 479 -12.36 20.90 7.95
N ALA A 480 -13.24 20.23 7.19
CA ALA A 480 -12.88 19.59 5.93
C ALA A 480 -12.27 20.62 4.95
N GLU A 481 -12.92 21.76 4.77
CA GLU A 481 -12.39 22.83 3.90
C GLU A 481 -11.06 23.42 4.41
N LYS A 482 -10.88 23.52 5.72
CA LYS A 482 -9.58 23.92 6.30
C LYS A 482 -8.48 22.90 6.01
N VAL A 483 -8.74 21.60 6.13
CA VAL A 483 -7.74 20.56 5.79
C VAL A 483 -7.34 20.66 4.32
N ILE A 484 -8.30 20.86 3.40
CA ILE A 484 -8.00 21.08 1.98
C ILE A 484 -7.08 22.30 1.80
N ALA A 485 -7.42 23.42 2.43
CA ALA A 485 -6.64 24.65 2.34
C ALA A 485 -5.22 24.51 2.96
N GLU A 486 -5.10 23.85 4.13
CA GLU A 486 -3.80 23.60 4.78
C GLU A 486 -2.93 22.66 3.94
N THR A 487 -3.51 21.60 3.37
CA THR A 487 -2.77 20.68 2.49
C THR A 487 -2.30 21.38 1.22
N ALA A 488 -3.12 22.24 0.62
CA ALA A 488 -2.79 22.97 -0.60
C ALA A 488 -1.55 23.91 -0.42
N ARG A 489 -1.35 24.46 0.78
CA ARG A 489 -0.26 25.39 1.12
C ARG A 489 0.71 24.83 2.17
N LEU A 490 0.81 23.53 2.27
CA LEU A 490 1.54 22.84 3.35
C LEU A 490 3.01 23.26 3.44
N GLU A 491 3.65 23.59 2.32
CA GLU A 491 5.04 24.11 2.29
C GLU A 491 5.24 25.40 3.07
N ASN A 492 4.16 26.17 3.29
CA ASN A 492 4.23 27.43 4.06
C ASN A 492 4.02 27.22 5.57
N ALA A 493 3.70 25.99 5.98
CA ALA A 493 3.41 25.67 7.37
C ALA A 493 4.72 25.58 8.18
N ALA A 494 4.90 26.48 9.14
CA ALA A 494 6.00 26.42 10.11
C ALA A 494 5.77 25.32 11.17
N SER A 495 4.52 24.84 11.32
CA SER A 495 4.08 23.76 12.22
C SER A 495 2.89 23.05 11.60
N LEU A 496 2.76 21.77 11.86
CA LEU A 496 1.65 20.93 11.38
C LEU A 496 0.42 20.99 12.30
N THR A 497 0.47 21.78 13.37
CA THR A 497 -0.59 21.87 14.40
C THR A 497 -1.95 22.16 13.79
N ALA A 498 -2.05 23.15 12.89
CA ALA A 498 -3.31 23.53 12.27
C ALA A 498 -3.91 22.39 11.42
N LEU A 499 -3.09 21.62 10.72
CA LEU A 499 -3.54 20.45 9.95
C LEU A 499 -4.15 19.38 10.90
N PHE A 500 -3.42 18.99 11.95
CA PHE A 500 -3.87 17.94 12.86
C PHE A 500 -5.06 18.35 13.72
N GLU A 501 -5.17 19.61 14.16
CA GLU A 501 -6.34 20.14 14.87
C GLU A 501 -7.63 20.09 14.01
N ASN A 502 -7.50 20.31 12.71
CA ASN A 502 -8.63 20.23 11.80
C ASN A 502 -8.94 18.77 11.38
N LEU A 503 -8.02 17.82 11.53
CA LEU A 503 -8.23 16.40 11.29
C LEU A 503 -8.88 15.66 12.47
N CYS A 504 -9.11 16.31 13.61
CA CYS A 504 -9.76 15.73 14.79
C CYS A 504 -11.10 16.43 15.09
N LEU A 505 -12.01 15.69 15.77
CA LEU A 505 -13.30 16.23 16.24
C LEU A 505 -13.14 17.35 17.27
#